data_9de490e54713b53c5e0b357d1ded377d
#
_entry.id   9de490e54713b53c5e0b357d1ded377d
#
_cell.length_a   1.000
_cell.length_b   1.000
_cell.length_c   1.000
_cell.angle_alpha   90.00
_cell.angle_beta   90.00
_cell.angle_gamma   90.00
#
_symmetry.space_group_name_H-M   'P 1'
#
loop_
_entity.id
_entity.type
_entity.pdbx_description
1 polymer ?
#
loop_
_entity_poly.entity_id
_entity_poly.type
_entity_poly.pdbx_seq_one_letter_code
_entity_poly.pdbx_strand_id
1 'polypeptide(L)'
;MNYYNDVYLKRLNRYGLDYQSRVQGQREREFENYLLKTIYRVDFLYEDEMHAGSLERRSQDETQTLQYLLTKVDLKIPNGTILMLEDKDHKEQPWMVYWLEDIKASGYNRYIVLKMTHFITWVDRNKKQRFSWAYMYGQEDNMLKDEIRSRSRSDALYAENLKMSFFVMPTTEFIRKDDYIEIGEDALKEAYRVTGYDI
;
A
#
# COMPACT_ATOMS: atom_id res chain seq x y z
N MET A 1 9.97 -33.01 40.72
CA MET A 1 9.86 -31.82 39.87
C MET A 1 8.80 -30.91 40.43
N ASN A 2 9.09 -29.65 40.66
CA ASN A 2 8.24 -28.79 41.44
C ASN A 2 7.20 -28.12 40.52
N TYR A 3 5.93 -28.49 40.61
CA TYR A 3 4.81 -27.97 39.81
C TYR A 3 4.80 -26.44 39.69
N TYR A 4 5.18 -25.74 40.76
CA TYR A 4 5.29 -24.28 40.76
C TYR A 4 6.39 -23.74 39.81
N ASN A 5 7.50 -24.43 39.70
CA ASN A 5 8.55 -24.03 38.77
C ASN A 5 8.13 -24.21 37.31
N ASP A 6 7.40 -25.29 37.00
CA ASP A 6 6.92 -25.54 35.63
C ASP A 6 5.86 -24.51 35.20
N VAL A 7 4.95 -24.16 36.12
CA VAL A 7 3.95 -23.11 35.87
C VAL A 7 4.60 -21.74 35.74
N TYR A 8 5.58 -21.45 36.59
CA TYR A 8 6.35 -20.20 36.53
C TYR A 8 7.14 -20.07 35.22
N LEU A 9 7.86 -21.11 34.83
CA LEU A 9 8.60 -21.14 33.56
C LEU A 9 7.67 -21.04 32.34
N LYS A 10 6.52 -21.73 32.35
CA LYS A 10 5.51 -21.58 31.29
C LYS A 10 4.97 -20.16 31.21
N ARG A 11 4.78 -19.48 32.31
CA ARG A 11 4.34 -18.06 32.32
C ARG A 11 5.44 -17.13 31.83
N LEU A 12 6.68 -17.35 32.28
CA LEU A 12 7.85 -16.58 31.87
C LEU A 12 8.12 -16.71 30.35
N ASN A 13 7.96 -17.91 29.82
CA ASN A 13 8.25 -18.22 28.41
C ASN A 13 7.03 -18.03 27.49
N ARG A 14 5.90 -17.55 28.03
CA ARG A 14 4.66 -17.39 27.25
C ARG A 14 4.81 -16.49 26.02
N TYR A 15 5.72 -15.54 26.06
CA TYR A 15 5.95 -14.55 24.99
C TYR A 15 7.34 -14.68 24.36
N GLY A 16 8.12 -15.70 24.72
CA GLY A 16 9.48 -15.93 24.22
C GLY A 16 10.49 -16.29 25.32
N LEU A 17 11.63 -16.87 24.92
CA LEU A 17 12.64 -17.37 25.85
C LEU A 17 13.54 -16.26 26.43
N ASP A 18 13.71 -15.16 25.66
CA ASP A 18 14.49 -14.00 26.07
C ASP A 18 13.63 -12.75 26.25
N TYR A 19 14.24 -11.68 26.76
CA TYR A 19 13.54 -10.42 27.02
C TYR A 19 12.99 -9.78 25.74
N GLN A 20 13.76 -9.81 24.64
CA GLN A 20 13.36 -9.18 23.39
C GLN A 20 12.17 -9.92 22.76
N SER A 21 12.24 -11.25 22.68
CA SER A 21 11.11 -12.08 22.18
C SER A 21 9.85 -11.88 23.01
N ARG A 22 9.97 -11.72 24.33
CA ARG A 22 8.82 -11.46 25.21
C ARG A 22 8.18 -10.10 24.93
N VAL A 23 8.98 -9.06 24.80
CA VAL A 23 8.49 -7.71 24.49
C VAL A 23 7.85 -7.70 23.10
N GLN A 24 8.47 -8.35 22.12
CA GLN A 24 7.92 -8.45 20.78
C GLN A 24 6.56 -9.20 20.79
N GLY A 25 6.51 -10.38 21.38
CA GLY A 25 5.26 -11.17 21.48
C GLY A 25 4.15 -10.47 22.26
N GLN A 26 4.49 -9.61 23.24
CA GLN A 26 3.50 -8.77 23.91
C GLN A 26 2.93 -7.71 22.97
N ARG A 27 3.78 -7.01 22.20
CA ARG A 27 3.36 -5.98 21.24
C ARG A 27 2.50 -6.54 20.12
N GLU A 28 2.83 -7.72 19.61
CA GLU A 28 2.03 -8.41 18.60
C GLU A 28 0.62 -8.72 19.13
N ARG A 29 0.49 -9.18 20.37
CA ARG A 29 -0.83 -9.40 21.00
C ARG A 29 -1.59 -8.10 21.24
N GLU A 30 -0.91 -7.05 21.65
CA GLU A 30 -1.52 -5.74 21.82
C GLU A 30 -2.08 -5.24 20.48
N PHE A 31 -1.34 -5.46 19.38
CA PHE A 31 -1.82 -5.15 18.05
C PHE A 31 -3.00 -6.03 17.61
N GLU A 32 -2.98 -7.34 17.88
CA GLU A 32 -4.11 -8.22 17.61
C GLU A 32 -5.38 -7.77 18.39
N ASN A 33 -5.23 -7.44 19.66
CA ASN A 33 -6.33 -6.90 20.47
C ASN A 33 -6.82 -5.54 19.94
N TYR A 34 -5.92 -4.72 19.41
CA TYR A 34 -6.27 -3.48 18.76
C TYR A 34 -7.10 -3.73 17.50
N LEU A 35 -6.69 -4.65 16.62
CA LEU A 35 -7.43 -5.01 15.41
C LEU A 35 -8.86 -5.51 15.69
N LEU A 36 -9.07 -6.19 16.82
CA LEU A 36 -10.41 -6.65 17.23
C LEU A 36 -11.36 -5.51 17.65
N LYS A 37 -10.82 -4.35 18.03
CA LYS A 37 -11.58 -3.24 18.61
C LYS A 37 -11.64 -2.00 17.73
N THR A 38 -10.70 -1.87 16.80
CA THR A 38 -10.60 -0.67 15.96
C THR A 38 -11.74 -0.57 14.96
N ILE A 39 -12.25 0.65 14.78
CA ILE A 39 -13.23 0.97 13.73
C ILE A 39 -12.58 1.10 12.34
N TYR A 40 -11.25 1.10 12.29
CA TYR A 40 -10.45 1.22 11.06
C TYR A 40 -9.99 -0.14 10.55
N ARG A 41 -10.52 -1.22 11.09
CA ARG A 41 -10.22 -2.56 10.63
C ARG A 41 -10.65 -2.73 9.19
N VAL A 42 -9.75 -3.34 8.40
CA VAL A 42 -9.99 -3.78 7.03
C VAL A 42 -9.54 -5.23 6.90
N ASP A 43 -10.31 -6.00 6.16
CA ASP A 43 -9.92 -7.36 5.80
C ASP A 43 -9.59 -7.37 4.31
N PHE A 44 -8.56 -8.11 3.90
CA PHE A 44 -8.09 -8.16 2.52
C PHE A 44 -7.46 -9.51 2.18
N LEU A 45 -7.54 -9.86 0.91
CA LEU A 45 -6.92 -11.06 0.35
C LEU A 45 -5.49 -10.75 -0.10
N TYR A 46 -4.53 -11.56 0.36
CA TYR A 46 -3.15 -11.51 -0.12
C TYR A 46 -2.57 -12.94 -0.13
N GLU A 47 -1.95 -13.36 -1.25
CA GLU A 47 -1.43 -14.74 -1.46
C GLU A 47 -2.45 -15.84 -1.14
N ASP A 48 -3.71 -15.63 -1.57
CA ASP A 48 -4.86 -16.53 -1.36
C ASP A 48 -5.28 -16.72 0.12
N GLU A 49 -4.76 -15.91 1.03
CA GLU A 49 -5.13 -15.91 2.44
C GLU A 49 -5.81 -14.60 2.84
N MET A 50 -6.81 -14.71 3.72
CA MET A 50 -7.48 -13.53 4.30
C MET A 50 -6.66 -12.98 5.46
N HIS A 51 -6.31 -11.70 5.36
CA HIS A 51 -5.57 -10.98 6.38
C HIS A 51 -6.39 -9.82 6.94
N ALA A 52 -6.12 -9.47 8.18
CA ALA A 52 -6.70 -8.30 8.83
C ALA A 52 -5.64 -7.21 9.04
N GLY A 53 -6.03 -5.98 8.79
CA GLY A 53 -5.21 -4.79 9.06
C GLY A 53 -6.03 -3.64 9.61
N SER A 54 -5.38 -2.50 9.80
CA SER A 54 -6.05 -1.24 10.13
C SER A 54 -5.66 -0.18 9.11
N LEU A 55 -6.65 0.45 8.46
CA LEU A 55 -6.43 1.53 7.50
C LEU A 55 -6.62 2.86 8.20
N GLU A 56 -5.52 3.56 8.48
CA GLU A 56 -5.50 4.79 9.26
C GLU A 56 -5.17 6.01 8.40
N ARG A 57 -5.79 7.13 8.74
CA ARG A 57 -5.50 8.38 8.06
C ARG A 57 -4.08 8.87 8.37
N ARG A 58 -3.40 9.34 7.37
CA ARG A 58 -2.19 10.12 7.52
C ARG A 58 -2.59 11.55 7.89
N SER A 59 -2.16 12.04 9.05
CA SER A 59 -2.62 13.32 9.63
C SER A 59 -2.39 14.55 8.75
N GLN A 60 -1.53 14.45 7.75
CA GLN A 60 -1.16 15.53 6.84
C GLN A 60 -1.84 15.44 5.47
N ASP A 61 -2.59 14.37 5.18
CA ASP A 61 -3.23 14.17 3.89
C ASP A 61 -4.72 14.54 3.96
N GLU A 62 -5.06 15.73 3.50
CA GLU A 62 -6.45 16.22 3.41
C GLU A 62 -7.26 15.43 2.37
N THR A 63 -6.60 14.95 1.31
CA THR A 63 -7.24 14.24 0.19
C THR A 63 -7.53 12.78 0.50
N GLN A 64 -6.95 12.23 1.58
CA GLN A 64 -7.02 10.81 1.97
C GLN A 64 -6.52 9.84 0.88
N THR A 65 -5.68 10.35 0.00
CA THR A 65 -5.09 9.58 -1.10
C THR A 65 -4.02 8.62 -0.59
N LEU A 66 -3.22 9.06 0.39
CA LEU A 66 -2.21 8.27 1.09
C LEU A 66 -2.69 7.95 2.49
N GLN A 67 -2.68 6.68 2.86
CA GLN A 67 -3.05 6.22 4.19
C GLN A 67 -2.00 5.25 4.75
N TYR A 68 -2.09 4.97 6.04
CA TYR A 68 -1.31 3.92 6.68
C TYR A 68 -2.11 2.63 6.73
N LEU A 69 -1.54 1.56 6.22
CA LEU A 69 -2.02 0.20 6.44
C LEU A 69 -1.14 -0.46 7.50
N LEU A 70 -1.71 -0.74 8.65
CA LEU A 70 -1.06 -1.47 9.73
C LEU A 70 -1.41 -2.96 9.60
N THR A 71 -0.39 -3.82 9.60
CA THR A 71 -0.55 -5.28 9.50
C THR A 71 0.28 -5.99 10.55
N LYS A 72 0.08 -7.29 10.71
CA LYS A 72 0.94 -8.13 11.55
C LYS A 72 2.39 -8.09 11.05
N VAL A 73 3.34 -8.26 11.97
CA VAL A 73 4.79 -8.19 11.68
C VAL A 73 5.27 -9.28 10.73
N ASP A 74 4.66 -10.45 10.79
CA ASP A 74 4.96 -11.60 9.93
C ASP A 74 4.51 -11.41 8.49
N LEU A 75 3.52 -10.54 8.25
CA LEU A 75 2.99 -10.27 6.93
C LEU A 75 3.87 -9.24 6.19
N LYS A 76 4.62 -9.70 5.19
CA LYS A 76 5.45 -8.85 4.34
C LYS A 76 4.85 -8.71 2.96
N ILE A 77 4.41 -7.51 2.66
CA ILE A 77 3.78 -7.18 1.37
C ILE A 77 4.77 -6.34 0.56
N PRO A 78 5.16 -6.79 -0.65
CA PRO A 78 6.07 -6.02 -1.51
C PRO A 78 5.46 -4.69 -1.95
N ASN A 79 6.33 -3.70 -2.18
CA ASN A 79 5.92 -2.44 -2.80
C ASN A 79 5.38 -2.71 -4.22
N GLY A 80 4.35 -1.96 -4.61
CA GLY A 80 3.67 -2.14 -5.89
C GLY A 80 2.55 -3.20 -5.86
N THR A 81 2.36 -3.95 -4.76
CA THR A 81 1.23 -4.88 -4.64
C THR A 81 -0.08 -4.10 -4.58
N ILE A 82 -1.07 -4.52 -5.38
CA ILE A 82 -2.44 -3.99 -5.31
C ILE A 82 -3.24 -4.87 -4.36
N LEU A 83 -3.84 -4.23 -3.37
CA LEU A 83 -4.74 -4.84 -2.41
C LEU A 83 -6.16 -4.29 -2.64
N MET A 84 -7.15 -5.16 -2.62
CA MET A 84 -8.56 -4.76 -2.57
C MET A 84 -8.94 -4.66 -1.10
N LEU A 85 -9.08 -3.43 -0.60
CA LEU A 85 -9.49 -3.18 0.78
C LEU A 85 -10.96 -2.81 0.80
N GLU A 86 -11.71 -3.47 1.66
CA GLU A 86 -13.12 -3.17 1.87
C GLU A 86 -13.25 -1.91 2.75
N ASP A 87 -13.97 -0.94 2.24
CA ASP A 87 -14.26 0.29 2.96
C ASP A 87 -15.44 0.08 3.96
N LYS A 88 -15.76 1.09 4.76
CA LYS A 88 -16.87 1.08 5.75
C LYS A 88 -18.25 0.83 5.12
N ASP A 89 -18.40 1.15 3.84
CA ASP A 89 -19.64 0.96 3.08
C ASP A 89 -19.66 -0.39 2.34
N HIS A 90 -18.77 -1.32 2.71
CA HIS A 90 -18.57 -2.62 2.07
C HIS A 90 -18.24 -2.53 0.57
N LYS A 91 -17.60 -1.46 0.17
CA LYS A 91 -17.09 -1.30 -1.20
C LYS A 91 -15.61 -1.64 -1.24
N GLU A 92 -15.26 -2.56 -2.10
CA GLU A 92 -13.88 -2.86 -2.40
C GLU A 92 -13.22 -1.69 -3.13
N GLN A 93 -12.10 -1.24 -2.60
CA GLN A 93 -11.30 -0.16 -3.17
C GLN A 93 -9.89 -0.67 -3.43
N PRO A 94 -9.32 -0.43 -4.62
CA PRO A 94 -7.94 -0.80 -4.92
C PRO A 94 -6.96 0.16 -4.26
N TRP A 95 -5.98 -0.42 -3.55
CA TRP A 95 -4.90 0.30 -2.90
C TRP A 95 -3.56 -0.33 -3.27
N MET A 96 -2.60 0.49 -3.65
CA MET A 96 -1.24 0.04 -3.90
C MET A 96 -0.38 0.22 -2.66
N VAL A 97 0.34 -0.82 -2.28
CA VAL A 97 1.39 -0.72 -1.27
C VAL A 97 2.54 0.10 -1.86
N TYR A 98 2.67 1.33 -1.39
CA TYR A 98 3.63 2.27 -1.92
C TYR A 98 4.99 2.15 -1.23
N TRP A 99 4.99 2.05 0.12
CA TRP A 99 6.21 1.97 0.90
C TRP A 99 5.99 1.32 2.27
N LEU A 100 6.97 0.50 2.69
CA LEU A 100 7.06 0.02 4.07
C LEU A 100 7.89 1.00 4.90
N GLU A 101 7.31 1.58 5.95
CA GLU A 101 8.05 2.37 6.91
C GLU A 101 8.79 1.48 7.92
N ASP A 102 10.10 1.70 8.05
CA ASP A 102 10.91 1.01 9.07
C ASP A 102 10.65 1.60 10.46
N ILE A 103 9.63 1.10 11.14
CA ILE A 103 9.35 1.46 12.53
C ILE A 103 10.02 0.44 13.43
N LYS A 104 11.20 0.78 13.91
CA LYS A 104 11.94 -0.07 14.84
C LYS A 104 11.11 -0.40 16.07
N ALA A 105 11.05 -1.70 16.39
CA ALA A 105 10.44 -2.22 17.60
C ALA A 105 8.91 -1.97 17.74
N SER A 106 8.16 -1.87 16.64
CA SER A 106 6.70 -1.94 16.65
C SER A 106 6.21 -3.40 16.72
N GLY A 107 4.99 -3.60 17.19
CA GLY A 107 4.31 -4.91 17.13
C GLY A 107 3.55 -5.12 15.83
N TYR A 108 3.79 -4.30 14.81
CA TYR A 108 3.11 -4.30 13.52
C TYR A 108 4.02 -3.72 12.43
N ASN A 109 3.74 -4.05 11.17
CA ASN A 109 4.27 -3.37 10.01
C ASN A 109 3.38 -2.18 9.66
N ARG A 110 3.99 -1.05 9.27
CA ARG A 110 3.26 0.13 8.80
C ARG A 110 3.62 0.40 7.35
N TYR A 111 2.65 0.22 6.48
CA TYR A 111 2.77 0.52 5.07
C TYR A 111 2.11 1.86 4.76
N ILE A 112 2.73 2.65 3.90
CA ILE A 112 2.03 3.73 3.21
C ILE A 112 1.35 3.09 2.00
N VAL A 113 0.04 3.27 1.90
CA VAL A 113 -0.77 2.78 0.79
C VAL A 113 -1.38 3.94 0.03
N LEU A 114 -1.40 3.82 -1.30
CA LEU A 114 -1.93 4.81 -2.22
C LEU A 114 -3.26 4.32 -2.79
N LYS A 115 -4.31 5.12 -2.66
CA LYS A 115 -5.62 4.83 -3.24
C LYS A 115 -5.55 4.90 -4.76
N MET A 116 -5.91 3.82 -5.43
CA MET A 116 -5.97 3.76 -6.88
C MET A 116 -7.34 4.24 -7.37
N THR A 117 -7.33 5.09 -8.40
CA THR A 117 -8.56 5.76 -8.86
C THR A 117 -8.97 5.38 -10.27
N HIS A 118 -8.04 4.88 -11.08
CA HIS A 118 -8.28 4.61 -12.49
C HIS A 118 -7.85 3.18 -12.85
N PHE A 119 -8.69 2.52 -13.62
CA PHE A 119 -8.34 1.28 -14.27
C PHE A 119 -7.84 1.61 -15.68
N ILE A 120 -6.59 1.26 -15.96
CA ILE A 120 -5.96 1.54 -17.24
C ILE A 120 -5.72 0.28 -18.03
N THR A 121 -5.80 0.38 -19.34
CA THR A 121 -5.52 -0.71 -20.27
C THR A 121 -4.53 -0.26 -21.34
N TRP A 122 -3.70 -1.19 -21.82
CA TRP A 122 -2.81 -0.95 -22.94
C TRP A 122 -2.52 -2.24 -23.70
N VAL A 123 -1.96 -2.11 -24.87
CA VAL A 123 -1.51 -3.25 -25.67
C VAL A 123 0.01 -3.28 -25.66
N ASP A 124 0.58 -4.36 -25.14
CA ASP A 124 2.03 -4.54 -25.13
C ASP A 124 2.60 -4.86 -26.53
N ARG A 125 3.92 -4.88 -26.66
CA ARG A 125 4.60 -5.18 -27.95
C ARG A 125 4.30 -6.58 -28.49
N ASN A 126 3.89 -7.49 -27.63
CA ASN A 126 3.47 -8.83 -28.01
C ASN A 126 2.00 -8.87 -28.46
N LYS A 127 1.38 -7.71 -28.64
CA LYS A 127 -0.05 -7.53 -28.98
C LYS A 127 -0.99 -8.14 -27.93
N LYS A 128 -0.52 -8.29 -26.69
CA LYS A 128 -1.37 -8.72 -25.59
C LYS A 128 -1.95 -7.50 -24.90
N GLN A 129 -3.24 -7.54 -24.66
CA GLN A 129 -3.92 -6.55 -23.83
C GLN A 129 -3.46 -6.73 -22.38
N ARG A 130 -3.07 -5.64 -21.76
CA ARG A 130 -2.68 -5.54 -20.37
C ARG A 130 -3.57 -4.57 -19.65
N PHE A 131 -3.65 -4.69 -18.36
CA PHE A 131 -4.42 -3.80 -17.52
C PHE A 131 -3.75 -3.65 -16.16
N SER A 132 -3.98 -2.52 -15.51
CA SER A 132 -3.57 -2.26 -14.14
C SER A 132 -4.43 -1.18 -13.51
N TRP A 133 -4.42 -1.13 -12.21
CA TRP A 133 -4.87 0.04 -11.48
C TRP A 133 -3.79 1.11 -11.47
N ALA A 134 -4.20 2.37 -11.53
CA ALA A 134 -3.32 3.52 -11.46
C ALA A 134 -3.95 4.63 -10.64
N TYR A 135 -3.11 5.47 -10.08
CA TYR A 135 -3.50 6.75 -9.52
C TYR A 135 -3.14 7.85 -10.51
N MET A 136 -4.12 8.64 -10.93
CA MET A 136 -3.89 9.79 -11.78
C MET A 136 -3.61 11.01 -10.89
N TYR A 137 -2.45 11.59 -11.08
CA TYR A 137 -2.01 12.74 -10.32
C TYR A 137 -2.74 14.02 -10.75
N GLY A 138 -3.45 14.65 -9.82
CA GLY A 138 -4.08 15.95 -9.99
C GLY A 138 -3.20 17.10 -9.51
N GLN A 139 -3.47 18.33 -9.99
CA GLN A 139 -2.73 19.52 -9.55
C GLN A 139 -2.95 19.86 -8.05
N GLU A 140 -4.00 19.30 -7.45
CA GLU A 140 -4.39 19.58 -6.06
C GLU A 140 -3.68 18.67 -5.03
N ASP A 141 -3.00 17.62 -5.48
CA ASP A 141 -2.36 16.63 -4.60
C ASP A 141 -0.95 17.05 -4.18
N ASN A 142 -0.85 18.10 -3.37
CA ASN A 142 0.43 18.67 -2.95
C ASN A 142 1.34 17.67 -2.20
N MET A 143 0.76 16.79 -1.39
CA MET A 143 1.56 15.83 -0.59
C MET A 143 2.17 14.71 -1.42
N LEU A 144 1.41 14.13 -2.34
CA LEU A 144 1.95 13.14 -3.26
C LEU A 144 3.01 13.79 -4.17
N LYS A 145 2.80 15.06 -4.54
CA LYS A 145 3.74 15.89 -5.29
C LYS A 145 5.08 16.03 -4.56
N ASP A 146 5.04 16.36 -3.29
CA ASP A 146 6.26 16.52 -2.49
C ASP A 146 6.96 15.18 -2.26
N GLU A 147 6.23 14.10 -2.11
CA GLU A 147 6.77 12.76 -1.94
C GLU A 147 7.39 12.22 -3.24
N ILE A 148 6.76 12.42 -4.38
CA ILE A 148 7.32 12.11 -5.70
C ILE A 148 8.54 12.99 -5.98
N ARG A 149 8.47 14.30 -5.72
CA ARG A 149 9.60 15.23 -5.89
C ARG A 149 10.80 14.91 -5.00
N SER A 150 10.57 14.45 -3.79
CA SER A 150 11.66 14.06 -2.89
C SER A 150 12.41 12.82 -3.35
N ARG A 151 11.79 11.99 -4.17
CA ARG A 151 12.33 10.72 -4.65
C ARG A 151 12.82 10.78 -6.11
N SER A 152 12.13 11.51 -6.97
CA SER A 152 12.55 11.72 -8.38
C SER A 152 13.35 13.01 -8.53
N ARG A 153 14.58 12.87 -8.96
CA ARG A 153 15.60 13.95 -8.91
C ARG A 153 15.52 15.03 -10.00
N SER A 154 14.65 15.06 -10.96
CA SER A 154 14.80 16.08 -12.00
C SER A 154 13.58 16.50 -12.83
N ASP A 155 12.62 15.65 -13.10
CA ASP A 155 11.72 15.93 -14.22
C ASP A 155 10.33 16.46 -13.86
N ALA A 156 9.97 16.48 -12.57
CA ALA A 156 8.68 17.01 -12.12
C ALA A 156 8.47 18.52 -12.40
N LEU A 157 9.56 19.28 -12.52
CA LEU A 157 9.50 20.72 -12.83
C LEU A 157 9.11 21.03 -14.29
N TYR A 158 9.37 20.12 -15.22
CA TYR A 158 9.00 20.30 -16.63
C TYR A 158 7.53 20.04 -16.91
N ALA A 159 6.89 19.27 -16.07
CA ALA A 159 5.51 18.85 -16.27
C ALA A 159 4.45 19.92 -15.98
N GLU A 160 4.78 20.90 -15.15
CA GLU A 160 3.84 22.01 -14.83
C GLU A 160 3.53 22.89 -16.04
N ASN A 161 4.42 22.93 -17.02
CA ASN A 161 4.27 23.75 -18.24
C ASN A 161 3.71 22.99 -19.45
N LEU A 162 3.63 21.69 -19.37
CA LEU A 162 3.06 20.83 -20.41
C LEU A 162 1.75 20.27 -19.86
N LYS A 163 0.69 20.22 -20.65
CA LYS A 163 -0.57 19.54 -20.32
C LYS A 163 -0.35 18.03 -20.20
N MET A 164 0.45 17.62 -19.24
CA MET A 164 0.80 16.22 -18.97
C MET A 164 0.07 15.74 -17.75
N SER A 165 -0.41 14.52 -17.80
CA SER A 165 -0.95 13.79 -16.65
C SER A 165 0.08 12.76 -16.20
N PHE A 166 0.24 12.62 -14.88
CA PHE A 166 1.11 11.61 -14.28
C PHE A 166 0.27 10.49 -13.73
N PHE A 167 0.76 9.28 -13.94
CA PHE A 167 0.16 8.09 -13.39
C PHE A 167 1.17 7.39 -12.47
N VAL A 168 0.73 7.06 -11.27
CA VAL A 168 1.45 6.18 -10.37
C VAL A 168 0.80 4.81 -10.46
N MET A 169 1.57 3.80 -10.78
CA MET A 169 1.10 2.43 -10.95
C MET A 169 2.18 1.44 -10.52
N PRO A 170 1.86 0.16 -10.31
CA PRO A 170 2.86 -0.88 -10.08
C PRO A 170 3.89 -0.91 -11.21
N THR A 171 5.16 -1.08 -10.85
CA THR A 171 6.24 -1.25 -11.83
C THR A 171 5.96 -2.42 -12.76
N THR A 172 6.06 -2.20 -14.06
CA THR A 172 5.85 -3.22 -15.07
C THR A 172 6.82 -3.08 -16.22
N GLU A 173 7.35 -4.19 -16.71
CA GLU A 173 8.21 -4.25 -17.89
C GLU A 173 7.45 -4.05 -19.22
N PHE A 174 6.12 -4.03 -19.15
CA PHE A 174 5.26 -4.06 -20.33
C PHE A 174 4.81 -2.68 -20.82
N ILE A 175 5.09 -1.62 -20.08
CA ILE A 175 4.86 -0.23 -20.52
C ILE A 175 6.20 0.41 -20.88
N ARG A 176 6.22 1.11 -22.01
CA ARG A 176 7.42 1.83 -22.49
C ARG A 176 7.05 3.20 -23.05
N LYS A 177 8.06 4.03 -23.20
CA LYS A 177 7.93 5.29 -23.91
C LYS A 177 7.31 5.03 -25.30
N ASP A 178 6.39 5.90 -25.68
CA ASP A 178 5.61 5.90 -26.91
C ASP A 178 4.49 4.84 -26.99
N ASP A 179 4.29 4.03 -25.95
CA ASP A 179 3.08 3.21 -25.83
C ASP A 179 1.86 4.11 -25.57
N TYR A 180 0.68 3.59 -25.89
CA TYR A 180 -0.59 4.25 -25.60
C TYR A 180 -1.31 3.49 -24.50
N ILE A 181 -1.79 4.23 -23.49
CA ILE A 181 -2.65 3.72 -22.44
C ILE A 181 -4.06 4.30 -22.62
N GLU A 182 -5.06 3.51 -22.37
CA GLU A 182 -6.47 3.90 -22.41
C GLU A 182 -7.04 3.93 -21.00
N ILE A 183 -7.81 4.96 -20.70
CA ILE A 183 -8.50 5.17 -19.42
C ILE A 183 -9.97 5.36 -19.69
N GLY A 184 -10.80 4.79 -18.83
CA GLY A 184 -12.26 4.91 -18.92
C GLY A 184 -12.92 3.66 -19.49
N GLU A 185 -14.24 3.69 -19.49
CA GLU A 185 -15.08 2.60 -19.94
C GLU A 185 -15.75 2.94 -21.28
N ASP A 186 -15.74 1.99 -22.21
CA ASP A 186 -16.43 2.02 -23.51
C ASP A 186 -16.28 3.31 -24.34
N ALA A 187 -17.35 4.07 -24.49
CA ALA A 187 -17.41 5.24 -25.40
C ALA A 187 -16.69 6.49 -24.86
N LEU A 188 -16.26 6.50 -23.62
CA LEU A 188 -15.59 7.64 -22.96
C LEU A 188 -14.10 7.36 -22.70
N LYS A 189 -13.48 6.48 -23.47
CA LYS A 189 -12.06 6.18 -23.35
C LYS A 189 -11.22 7.36 -23.80
N GLU A 190 -10.29 7.75 -22.94
CA GLU A 190 -9.24 8.70 -23.26
C GLU A 190 -7.93 7.95 -23.48
N ALA A 191 -7.19 8.30 -24.53
CA ALA A 191 -5.91 7.70 -24.85
C ALA A 191 -4.77 8.66 -24.53
N TYR A 192 -3.79 8.17 -23.77
CA TYR A 192 -2.59 8.89 -23.36
C TYR A 192 -1.34 8.23 -23.94
N ARG A 193 -0.45 9.03 -24.52
CA ARG A 193 0.86 8.56 -24.97
C ARG A 193 1.84 8.64 -23.82
N VAL A 194 2.56 7.56 -23.56
CA VAL A 194 3.62 7.51 -22.56
C VAL A 194 4.83 8.27 -23.06
N THR A 195 5.21 9.36 -22.40
CA THR A 195 6.34 10.20 -22.78
C THR A 195 7.62 9.85 -22.01
N GLY A 196 7.50 9.29 -20.82
CA GLY A 196 8.59 8.84 -19.98
C GLY A 196 8.06 8.10 -18.75
N TYR A 197 8.95 7.47 -18.00
CA TYR A 197 8.64 6.80 -16.73
C TYR A 197 9.87 6.82 -15.85
N ASP A 198 9.62 6.91 -14.53
CA ASP A 198 10.61 6.72 -13.47
C ASP A 198 10.37 5.37 -12.80
N ILE A 199 11.46 4.64 -12.52
CA ILE A 199 11.43 3.31 -11.88
C ILE A 199 12.00 3.40 -10.47
#